data_422259b6d95eac5cbf34554726cd879f
#
_entry.id   422259b6d95eac5cbf34554726cd879f
#
_cell.length_a   1.000
_cell.length_b   1.000
_cell.length_c   1.000
_cell.angle_alpha   90.00
_cell.angle_beta   90.00
_cell.angle_gamma   90.00
#
_symmetry.space_group_name_H-M   'P 1'
#
loop_
_entity.id
_entity.type
_entity.pdbx_description
1 polymer ?
#
loop_
_entity_poly.entity_id
_entity_poly.type
_entity_poly.pdbx_seq_one_letter_code
_entity_poly.pdbx_strand_id
1 'polypeptide(L)'
;MLNKNSSFYQKLFGSILGILIIGFFSSVVKAGGEEESIYTQLGGTYNIALTVDHLVDKIYVNKALNKNPALKAVHDADHTRAGFKVMLTNWVVERTGGNPIYQPDEFGRGKDMKSSHPHLNITDREFDIIMVECLQTFYAWDVPDHLIKAIMGDLQSFRSDIVTNPIANYKSPYNSPFNGIN
;
A
#
# COMPACT_ATOMS: atom_id res chain seq x y z
N MET A 1 -11.84 -15.44 -18.80
CA MET A 1 -13.16 -15.42 -18.12
C MET A 1 -13.03 -14.46 -16.95
N LEU A 2 -13.52 -13.24 -17.10
CA LEU A 2 -13.50 -12.20 -16.06
C LEU A 2 -14.56 -12.55 -15.01
N ASN A 3 -14.12 -12.63 -13.76
CA ASN A 3 -14.97 -13.00 -12.63
C ASN A 3 -16.03 -11.92 -12.35
N LYS A 4 -17.29 -12.22 -12.69
CA LYS A 4 -18.46 -11.34 -12.50
C LYS A 4 -18.81 -11.03 -11.04
N ASN A 5 -18.11 -11.61 -10.07
CA ASN A 5 -18.47 -11.48 -8.65
C ASN A 5 -17.96 -10.21 -7.98
N SER A 6 -16.88 -9.58 -8.49
CA SER A 6 -16.38 -8.34 -7.88
C SER A 6 -17.36 -7.16 -8.09
N SER A 7 -18.03 -7.13 -9.24
CA SER A 7 -19.03 -6.10 -9.58
C SER A 7 -20.32 -6.19 -8.74
N PHE A 8 -20.63 -7.39 -8.21
CA PHE A 8 -21.84 -7.59 -7.40
C PHE A 8 -21.67 -6.99 -6.00
N TYR A 9 -20.51 -7.21 -5.37
CA TYR A 9 -20.23 -6.65 -4.04
C TYR A 9 -20.06 -5.12 -4.06
N GLN A 10 -19.42 -4.57 -5.09
CA GLN A 10 -19.34 -3.11 -5.27
C GLN A 10 -20.72 -2.45 -5.45
N LYS A 11 -21.64 -3.11 -6.17
CA LYS A 11 -23.01 -2.58 -6.34
C LYS A 11 -23.88 -2.73 -5.08
N LEU A 12 -23.64 -3.77 -4.26
CA LEU A 12 -24.41 -3.98 -3.03
C LEU A 12 -24.05 -2.98 -1.94
N PHE A 13 -22.76 -2.67 -1.79
CA PHE A 13 -22.28 -1.69 -0.81
C PHE A 13 -22.42 -0.25 -1.28
N GLY A 14 -22.27 0.00 -2.58
CA GLY A 14 -22.48 1.33 -3.17
C GLY A 14 -23.93 1.84 -3.10
N SER A 15 -24.93 0.94 -3.10
CA SER A 15 -26.33 1.33 -3.04
C SER A 15 -26.86 1.58 -1.61
N ILE A 16 -26.20 1.04 -0.58
CA ILE A 16 -26.64 1.25 0.81
C ILE A 16 -26.01 2.52 1.40
N LEU A 17 -24.80 2.91 0.93
CA LEU A 17 -24.14 4.14 1.36
C LEU A 17 -24.62 5.38 0.60
N GLY A 18 -25.22 5.20 -0.57
CA GLY A 18 -25.67 6.31 -1.45
C GLY A 18 -26.97 7.02 -1.01
N ILE A 19 -27.67 6.53 0.01
CA ILE A 19 -28.99 7.10 0.41
C ILE A 19 -28.88 7.98 1.68
N LEU A 20 -27.74 8.06 2.33
CA LEU A 20 -27.56 8.79 3.60
C LEU A 20 -26.66 10.03 3.51
N ILE A 21 -26.22 10.45 2.31
CA ILE A 21 -25.35 11.63 2.12
C ILE A 21 -26.03 12.72 1.25
N ILE A 22 -27.37 12.76 1.22
CA ILE A 22 -28.08 13.94 0.72
C ILE A 22 -28.62 14.70 1.94
N GLY A 23 -27.80 15.53 2.50
CA GLY A 23 -28.23 16.48 3.52
C GLY A 23 -27.17 16.72 4.58
N PHE A 24 -26.37 17.70 4.37
CA PHE A 24 -25.56 18.50 5.28
C PHE A 24 -24.14 18.73 4.75
N PHE A 25 -24.02 19.36 3.57
CA PHE A 25 -22.91 20.25 3.35
C PHE A 25 -23.20 21.59 4.03
N SER A 26 -23.22 21.59 5.34
CA SER A 26 -22.99 22.81 6.09
C SER A 26 -21.49 22.97 6.18
N SER A 27 -20.95 23.91 5.44
CA SER A 27 -19.59 24.42 5.57
C SER A 27 -19.38 24.93 7.00
N VAL A 28 -18.97 24.04 7.90
CA VAL A 28 -18.34 24.45 9.15
C VAL A 28 -16.91 24.84 8.77
N VAL A 29 -16.71 26.13 8.52
CA VAL A 29 -15.39 26.74 8.54
C VAL A 29 -14.88 26.59 9.96
N LYS A 30 -14.09 25.55 10.22
CA LYS A 30 -13.37 25.34 11.47
C LYS A 30 -12.17 26.29 11.44
N ALA A 31 -12.26 27.38 12.17
CA ALA A 31 -11.16 28.29 12.43
C ALA A 31 -10.07 27.51 13.22
N GLY A 32 -8.88 27.37 12.62
CA GLY A 32 -7.74 26.64 13.17
C GLY A 32 -7.55 25.32 12.42
N GLY A 33 -7.03 25.37 11.18
CA GLY A 33 -6.85 24.19 10.35
C GLY A 33 -5.65 23.38 10.77
N GLU A 34 -5.82 22.38 11.63
CA GLU A 34 -4.94 21.21 11.59
C GLU A 34 -5.29 20.45 10.31
N GLU A 35 -4.31 20.27 9.43
CA GLU A 35 -4.47 19.49 8.21
C GLU A 35 -4.83 18.04 8.59
N GLU A 36 -5.91 17.53 8.02
CA GLU A 36 -6.41 16.18 8.32
C GLU A 36 -5.36 15.14 7.93
N SER A 37 -5.05 14.19 8.84
CA SER A 37 -4.03 13.18 8.58
C SER A 37 -4.36 12.34 7.34
N ILE A 38 -3.34 11.82 6.66
CA ILE A 38 -3.53 10.88 5.54
C ILE A 38 -4.40 9.69 5.97
N TYR A 39 -4.20 9.19 7.19
CA TYR A 39 -5.01 8.12 7.79
C TYR A 39 -6.51 8.43 7.77
N THR A 40 -6.89 9.63 8.20
CA THR A 40 -8.30 10.05 8.23
C THR A 40 -8.84 10.22 6.82
N GLN A 41 -8.07 10.86 5.92
CA GLN A 41 -8.43 11.05 4.53
C GLN A 41 -8.60 9.72 3.76
N LEU A 42 -7.85 8.67 4.13
CA LEU A 42 -8.01 7.31 3.60
C LEU A 42 -9.24 6.57 4.16
N GLY A 43 -9.93 7.13 5.16
CA GLY A 43 -11.08 6.49 5.81
C GLY A 43 -10.72 5.50 6.90
N GLY A 44 -9.51 5.60 7.47
CA GLY A 44 -9.09 4.86 8.65
C GLY A 44 -8.67 3.41 8.40
N THR A 45 -8.48 2.68 9.49
CA THR A 45 -7.92 1.32 9.49
C THR A 45 -8.67 0.35 8.59
N TYR A 46 -10.00 0.42 8.52
CA TYR A 46 -10.79 -0.50 7.71
C TYR A 46 -10.47 -0.41 6.21
N ASN A 47 -10.49 0.81 5.67
CA ASN A 47 -10.19 1.02 4.24
C ASN A 47 -8.72 0.73 3.91
N ILE A 48 -7.81 1.07 4.82
CA ILE A 48 -6.39 0.71 4.70
C ILE A 48 -6.24 -0.82 4.65
N ALA A 49 -6.92 -1.56 5.53
CA ALA A 49 -6.85 -3.01 5.55
C ALA A 49 -7.37 -3.65 4.26
N LEU A 50 -8.47 -3.16 3.70
CA LEU A 50 -9.01 -3.64 2.41
C LEU A 50 -8.03 -3.37 1.25
N THR A 51 -7.44 -2.19 1.21
CA THR A 51 -6.46 -1.82 0.18
C THR A 51 -5.20 -2.67 0.29
N VAL A 52 -4.71 -2.88 1.52
CA VAL A 52 -3.56 -3.76 1.79
C VAL A 52 -3.87 -5.22 1.43
N ASP A 53 -5.06 -5.71 1.76
CA ASP A 53 -5.50 -7.05 1.40
C ASP A 53 -5.40 -7.29 -0.11
N HIS A 54 -5.96 -6.38 -0.90
CA HIS A 54 -5.92 -6.42 -2.36
C HIS A 54 -4.47 -6.35 -2.89
N LEU A 55 -3.66 -5.43 -2.37
CA LEU A 55 -2.26 -5.27 -2.78
C LEU A 55 -1.44 -6.53 -2.53
N VAL A 56 -1.52 -7.08 -1.32
CA VAL A 56 -0.77 -8.29 -0.95
C VAL A 56 -1.18 -9.47 -1.80
N ASP A 57 -2.47 -9.62 -2.10
CA ASP A 57 -2.95 -10.68 -2.99
C ASP A 57 -2.33 -10.59 -4.40
N LYS A 58 -2.17 -9.38 -4.93
CA LYS A 58 -1.49 -9.16 -6.21
C LYS A 58 0.00 -9.47 -6.15
N ILE A 59 0.68 -9.01 -5.10
CA ILE A 59 2.13 -9.23 -4.91
C ILE A 59 2.44 -10.73 -4.84
N TYR A 60 1.71 -11.49 -4.04
CA TYR A 60 1.98 -12.91 -3.82
C TYR A 60 1.80 -13.78 -5.08
N VAL A 61 0.95 -13.37 -6.01
CA VAL A 61 0.75 -14.11 -7.28
C VAL A 61 1.51 -13.51 -8.47
N ASN A 62 2.28 -12.42 -8.25
CA ASN A 62 3.00 -11.74 -9.32
C ASN A 62 4.13 -12.61 -9.86
N LYS A 63 4.01 -13.04 -11.12
CA LYS A 63 4.96 -13.94 -11.76
C LYS A 63 6.36 -13.35 -11.92
N ALA A 64 6.49 -12.04 -12.02
CA ALA A 64 7.79 -11.38 -12.16
C ALA A 64 8.52 -11.32 -10.82
N LEU A 65 7.82 -11.02 -9.72
CA LEU A 65 8.36 -11.08 -8.37
C LEU A 65 8.75 -12.51 -7.98
N ASN A 66 7.93 -13.51 -8.34
CA ASN A 66 8.18 -14.93 -8.04
C ASN A 66 9.32 -15.56 -8.85
N LYS A 67 10.00 -14.79 -9.72
CA LYS A 67 11.29 -15.20 -10.30
C LYS A 67 12.45 -15.04 -9.32
N ASN A 68 12.31 -14.18 -8.32
CA ASN A 68 13.25 -14.09 -7.22
C ASN A 68 12.99 -15.25 -6.25
N PRO A 69 13.98 -16.17 -6.06
CA PRO A 69 13.77 -17.37 -5.24
C PRO A 69 13.47 -17.04 -3.77
N ALA A 70 14.03 -15.94 -3.24
CA ALA A 70 13.81 -15.53 -1.86
C ALA A 70 12.39 -15.00 -1.65
N LEU A 71 11.88 -14.17 -2.58
CA LEU A 71 10.48 -13.71 -2.56
C LEU A 71 9.52 -14.90 -2.74
N LYS A 72 9.82 -15.78 -3.70
CA LYS A 72 8.98 -16.96 -3.93
C LYS A 72 8.89 -17.86 -2.71
N ALA A 73 9.98 -18.07 -1.99
CA ALA A 73 9.96 -18.88 -0.76
C ALA A 73 9.04 -18.29 0.32
N VAL A 74 9.01 -16.95 0.44
CA VAL A 74 8.07 -16.26 1.35
C VAL A 74 6.63 -16.39 0.85
N HIS A 75 6.41 -16.21 -0.44
CA HIS A 75 5.06 -16.25 -1.02
C HIS A 75 4.43 -17.64 -1.02
N ASP A 76 5.26 -18.70 -1.09
CA ASP A 76 4.78 -20.09 -1.06
C ASP A 76 4.49 -20.60 0.36
N ALA A 77 4.96 -19.92 1.40
CA ALA A 77 4.76 -20.36 2.78
C ALA A 77 3.33 -20.05 3.25
N ASP A 78 2.57 -21.09 3.60
CA ASP A 78 1.12 -21.04 3.83
C ASP A 78 0.64 -19.99 4.84
N HIS A 79 1.44 -19.66 5.84
CA HIS A 79 1.03 -18.78 6.94
C HIS A 79 1.54 -17.32 6.80
N THR A 80 2.44 -17.05 5.85
CA THR A 80 3.10 -15.73 5.75
C THR A 80 2.16 -14.66 5.22
N ARG A 81 1.29 -14.99 4.27
CA ARG A 81 0.40 -14.04 3.60
C ARG A 81 -0.54 -13.32 4.55
N ALA A 82 -1.23 -14.07 5.42
CA ALA A 82 -2.15 -13.48 6.38
C ALA A 82 -1.43 -12.60 7.41
N GLY A 83 -0.31 -13.08 7.95
CA GLY A 83 0.53 -12.32 8.87
C GLY A 83 1.09 -11.04 8.23
N PHE A 84 1.53 -11.11 6.98
CA PHE A 84 2.01 -9.95 6.24
C PHE A 84 0.92 -8.91 6.02
N LYS A 85 -0.32 -9.31 5.68
CA LYS A 85 -1.46 -8.39 5.55
C LYS A 85 -1.71 -7.61 6.86
N VAL A 86 -1.70 -8.29 8.00
CA VAL A 86 -1.88 -7.65 9.31
C VAL A 86 -0.74 -6.68 9.60
N MET A 87 0.50 -7.15 9.42
CA MET A 87 1.70 -6.34 9.71
C MET A 87 1.79 -5.09 8.82
N LEU A 88 1.55 -5.24 7.52
CA LEU A 88 1.55 -4.13 6.58
C LEU A 88 0.41 -3.15 6.86
N THR A 89 -0.79 -3.64 7.21
CA THR A 89 -1.90 -2.78 7.63
C THR A 89 -1.52 -1.91 8.82
N ASN A 90 -0.95 -2.52 9.88
CA ASN A 90 -0.53 -1.80 11.08
C ASN A 90 0.54 -0.76 10.77
N TRP A 91 1.51 -1.10 9.92
CA TRP A 91 2.55 -0.19 9.48
C TRP A 91 1.97 1.02 8.72
N VAL A 92 1.07 0.79 7.76
CA VAL A 92 0.42 1.87 6.99
C VAL A 92 -0.42 2.74 7.89
N VAL A 93 -1.20 2.17 8.83
CA VAL A 93 -2.02 2.93 9.80
C VAL A 93 -1.14 3.91 10.57
N GLU A 94 -0.05 3.43 11.16
CA GLU A 94 0.85 4.28 11.93
C GLU A 94 1.55 5.32 11.03
N ARG A 95 2.05 4.90 9.87
CA ARG A 95 2.80 5.76 8.95
C ARG A 95 1.96 6.90 8.38
N THR A 96 0.66 6.72 8.26
CA THR A 96 -0.29 7.72 7.75
C THR A 96 -0.91 8.60 8.82
N GLY A 97 -0.50 8.45 10.08
CA GLY A 97 -0.94 9.28 11.20
C GLY A 97 -2.12 8.72 11.99
N GLY A 98 -2.35 7.40 11.89
CA GLY A 98 -3.25 6.66 12.78
C GLY A 98 -2.58 6.26 14.08
N ASN A 99 -3.25 5.40 14.86
CA ASN A 99 -2.71 4.92 16.14
C ASN A 99 -1.42 4.11 15.95
N PRO A 100 -0.43 4.24 16.84
CA PRO A 100 0.84 3.50 16.78
C PRO A 100 0.65 2.05 17.22
N ILE A 101 0.20 1.20 16.28
CA ILE A 101 -0.09 -0.22 16.47
C ILE A 101 0.93 -1.15 15.81
N TYR A 102 1.90 -0.61 15.07
CA TYR A 102 2.98 -1.37 14.48
C TYR A 102 4.10 -1.59 15.50
N GLN A 103 4.08 -2.74 16.16
CA GLN A 103 5.07 -3.08 17.19
C GLN A 103 5.93 -4.25 16.74
N PRO A 104 7.27 -4.14 16.83
CA PRO A 104 8.15 -5.29 16.69
C PRO A 104 7.85 -6.33 17.77
N ASP A 105 7.71 -7.58 17.36
CA ASP A 105 7.45 -8.67 18.30
C ASP A 105 8.74 -9.42 18.69
N GLU A 106 8.63 -10.32 19.66
CA GLU A 106 9.74 -11.15 20.15
C GLU A 106 10.31 -12.10 19.08
N PHE A 107 9.56 -12.36 18.00
CA PHE A 107 10.01 -13.17 16.86
C PHE A 107 10.71 -12.31 15.79
N GLY A 108 10.93 -11.02 16.03
CA GLY A 108 11.62 -10.10 15.13
C GLY A 108 10.80 -9.65 13.93
N ARG A 109 9.47 -9.81 13.96
CA ARG A 109 8.55 -9.21 13.01
C ARG A 109 8.34 -7.74 13.34
N GLY A 110 7.89 -6.94 12.38
CA GLY A 110 7.67 -5.51 12.59
C GLY A 110 8.97 -4.69 12.71
N LYS A 111 10.04 -5.13 12.06
CA LYS A 111 11.30 -4.40 11.98
C LYS A 111 11.20 -3.22 11.01
N ASP A 112 12.15 -2.30 11.10
CA ASP A 112 12.29 -1.23 10.11
C ASP A 112 12.59 -1.79 8.71
N MET A 113 12.44 -0.94 7.66
CA MET A 113 12.59 -1.37 6.27
C MET A 113 13.97 -1.94 5.98
N LYS A 114 15.02 -1.34 6.55
CA LYS A 114 16.40 -1.76 6.31
C LYS A 114 16.72 -3.13 6.91
N SER A 115 16.25 -3.40 8.12
CA SER A 115 16.53 -4.67 8.81
C SER A 115 15.62 -5.82 8.39
N SER A 116 14.45 -5.52 7.81
CA SER A 116 13.46 -6.52 7.42
C SER A 116 13.61 -7.08 6.01
N HIS A 117 14.40 -6.46 5.11
CA HIS A 117 14.48 -6.82 3.69
C HIS A 117 15.76 -7.51 3.21
N PRO A 118 16.91 -7.52 3.93
CA PRO A 118 18.18 -8.03 3.38
C PRO A 118 18.12 -9.46 2.85
N HIS A 119 17.35 -10.32 3.52
CA HIS A 119 17.20 -11.73 3.16
C HIS A 119 16.36 -11.96 1.88
N LEU A 120 15.64 -10.94 1.40
CA LEU A 120 14.81 -11.03 0.22
C LEU A 120 15.58 -10.76 -1.08
N ASN A 121 16.80 -10.26 -0.99
CA ASN A 121 17.70 -10.02 -2.14
C ASN A 121 17.02 -9.22 -3.28
N ILE A 122 16.30 -8.15 -2.91
CA ILE A 122 15.46 -7.37 -3.83
C ILE A 122 16.32 -6.52 -4.76
N THR A 123 16.03 -6.59 -6.05
CA THR A 123 16.61 -5.75 -7.10
C THR A 123 15.79 -4.48 -7.31
N ASP A 124 16.39 -3.49 -8.01
CA ASP A 124 15.67 -2.28 -8.44
C ASP A 124 14.41 -2.58 -9.25
N ARG A 125 14.47 -3.60 -10.12
CA ARG A 125 13.34 -4.00 -10.95
C ARG A 125 12.18 -4.53 -10.11
N GLU A 126 12.45 -5.35 -9.12
CA GLU A 126 11.44 -5.91 -8.23
C GLU A 126 10.82 -4.83 -7.36
N PHE A 127 11.62 -3.90 -6.86
CA PHE A 127 11.10 -2.72 -6.17
C PHE A 127 10.14 -1.93 -7.06
N ASP A 128 10.51 -1.65 -8.31
CA ASP A 128 9.65 -0.93 -9.25
C ASP A 128 8.36 -1.70 -9.57
N ILE A 129 8.40 -3.02 -9.65
CA ILE A 129 7.18 -3.84 -9.82
C ILE A 129 6.23 -3.64 -8.64
N ILE A 130 6.75 -3.64 -7.40
CA ILE A 130 5.93 -3.40 -6.21
C ILE A 130 5.34 -1.98 -6.25
N MET A 131 6.11 -0.97 -6.65
CA MET A 131 5.60 0.39 -6.81
C MET A 131 4.45 0.47 -7.84
N VAL A 132 4.54 -0.30 -8.95
CA VAL A 132 3.43 -0.41 -9.93
C VAL A 132 2.20 -1.04 -9.29
N GLU A 133 2.37 -2.13 -8.57
CA GLU A 133 1.24 -2.80 -7.92
C GLU A 133 0.56 -1.90 -6.89
N CYS A 134 1.34 -1.11 -6.12
CA CYS A 134 0.81 -0.10 -5.21
C CYS A 134 -0.03 0.94 -5.98
N LEU A 135 0.54 1.55 -7.01
CA LEU A 135 -0.11 2.59 -7.80
C LEU A 135 -1.42 2.09 -8.41
N GLN A 136 -1.40 0.92 -9.05
CA GLN A 136 -2.60 0.30 -9.64
C GLN A 136 -3.65 -0.04 -8.59
N THR A 137 -3.23 -0.43 -7.39
CA THR A 137 -4.14 -0.70 -6.28
C THR A 137 -4.81 0.58 -5.81
N PHE A 138 -4.06 1.66 -5.63
CA PHE A 138 -4.61 2.95 -5.23
C PHE A 138 -5.66 3.47 -6.22
N TYR A 139 -5.38 3.40 -7.52
CA TYR A 139 -6.37 3.76 -8.54
C TYR A 139 -7.60 2.84 -8.55
N ALA A 140 -7.42 1.55 -8.29
CA ALA A 140 -8.54 0.60 -8.22
C ALA A 140 -9.47 0.84 -7.01
N TRP A 141 -8.98 1.54 -6.00
CA TRP A 141 -9.71 1.93 -4.79
C TRP A 141 -10.07 3.43 -4.76
N ASP A 142 -9.97 4.12 -5.90
CA ASP A 142 -10.30 5.54 -6.05
C ASP A 142 -9.61 6.44 -5.01
N VAL A 143 -8.35 6.10 -4.64
CA VAL A 143 -7.55 6.94 -3.74
C VAL A 143 -7.26 8.27 -4.43
N PRO A 144 -7.50 9.42 -3.78
CA PRO A 144 -7.23 10.74 -4.37
C PRO A 144 -5.77 10.94 -4.78
N ASP A 145 -5.52 11.60 -5.92
CA ASP A 145 -4.18 11.78 -6.51
C ASP A 145 -3.18 12.42 -5.55
N HIS A 146 -3.60 13.38 -4.73
CA HIS A 146 -2.71 14.03 -3.76
C HIS A 146 -2.23 13.06 -2.67
N LEU A 147 -3.08 12.12 -2.23
CA LEU A 147 -2.71 11.05 -1.30
C LEU A 147 -1.82 10.01 -1.97
N ILE A 148 -2.13 9.64 -3.22
CA ILE A 148 -1.27 8.75 -4.02
C ILE A 148 0.13 9.35 -4.12
N LYS A 149 0.24 10.64 -4.47
CA LYS A 149 1.52 11.33 -4.57
C LYS A 149 2.31 11.29 -3.26
N ALA A 150 1.67 11.60 -2.14
CA ALA A 150 2.29 11.59 -0.82
C ALA A 150 2.78 10.18 -0.43
N ILE A 151 1.91 9.16 -0.55
CA ILE A 151 2.22 7.78 -0.18
C ILE A 151 3.31 7.19 -1.08
N MET A 152 3.21 7.38 -2.40
CA MET A 152 4.20 6.88 -3.34
C MET A 152 5.56 7.55 -3.16
N GLY A 153 5.59 8.83 -2.82
CA GLY A 153 6.82 9.55 -2.47
C GLY A 153 7.47 8.99 -1.21
N ASP A 154 6.68 8.70 -0.17
CA ASP A 154 7.16 8.07 1.05
C ASP A 154 7.70 6.65 0.79
N LEU A 155 6.96 5.82 0.06
CA LEU A 155 7.41 4.48 -0.33
C LEU A 155 8.71 4.51 -1.13
N GLN A 156 8.86 5.44 -2.07
CA GLN A 156 10.07 5.60 -2.87
C GLN A 156 11.29 5.97 -2.01
N SER A 157 11.10 6.65 -0.88
CA SER A 157 12.19 7.02 0.03
C SER A 157 12.89 5.80 0.67
N PHE A 158 12.21 4.66 0.74
CA PHE A 158 12.74 3.40 1.27
C PHE A 158 13.53 2.57 0.25
N ARG A 159 13.66 3.03 -1.02
CA ARG A 159 14.36 2.25 -2.05
C ARG A 159 15.75 1.79 -1.60
N SER A 160 16.55 2.70 -1.04
CA SER A 160 17.92 2.38 -0.59
C SER A 160 17.98 1.38 0.57
N ASP A 161 16.92 1.28 1.35
CA ASP A 161 16.82 0.35 2.48
C ASP A 161 16.34 -1.04 2.04
N ILE A 162 15.52 -1.10 0.98
CA ILE A 162 14.86 -2.31 0.49
C ILE A 162 15.67 -2.99 -0.62
N VAL A 163 16.24 -2.22 -1.56
CA VAL A 163 17.04 -2.76 -2.66
C VAL A 163 18.40 -3.20 -2.15
N THR A 164 18.60 -4.51 -1.98
CA THR A 164 19.82 -5.10 -1.46
C THR A 164 20.67 -5.75 -2.55
N ASN A 165 20.13 -5.88 -3.76
CA ASN A 165 20.81 -6.40 -4.95
C ASN A 165 20.63 -5.41 -6.13
N PRO A 166 21.31 -4.24 -6.10
CA PRO A 166 21.12 -3.21 -7.10
C PRO A 166 21.64 -3.62 -8.48
N ILE A 167 20.88 -3.24 -9.52
CA ILE A 167 21.27 -3.49 -10.91
C ILE A 167 22.14 -2.33 -11.42
N ALA A 168 23.36 -2.64 -11.90
CA ALA A 168 24.26 -1.63 -12.43
C ALA A 168 23.60 -0.84 -13.57
N ASN A 169 23.70 0.49 -13.50
CA ASN A 169 23.12 1.45 -14.47
C ASN A 169 21.59 1.33 -14.65
N TYR A 170 20.87 0.79 -13.68
CA TYR A 170 19.43 0.72 -13.73
C TYR A 170 18.81 2.12 -13.78
N LYS A 171 17.90 2.31 -14.73
CA LYS A 171 17.08 3.52 -14.81
C LYS A 171 15.65 3.14 -14.47
N SER A 172 15.22 3.52 -13.28
CA SER A 172 13.84 3.30 -12.86
C SER A 172 12.89 4.10 -13.75
N PRO A 173 11.84 3.48 -14.32
CA PRO A 173 10.79 4.20 -15.01
C PRO A 173 9.96 5.08 -14.07
N TYR A 174 10.08 4.86 -12.76
CA TYR A 174 9.37 5.61 -11.71
C TYR A 174 10.03 6.93 -11.31
N ASN A 175 11.25 7.20 -11.76
CA ASN A 175 11.88 8.50 -11.50
C ASN A 175 11.25 9.66 -12.30
N SER A 176 10.19 9.39 -13.08
CA SER A 176 9.62 10.35 -14.01
C SER A 176 8.15 10.77 -13.80
N PRO A 177 7.20 9.94 -13.40
CA PRO A 177 5.79 10.37 -13.44
C PRO A 177 5.37 11.32 -12.31
N PHE A 178 6.13 11.36 -11.20
CA PHE A 178 5.77 12.22 -10.06
C PHE A 178 6.53 13.56 -10.02
N ASN A 179 7.56 13.74 -10.85
CA ASN A 179 8.27 15.02 -10.97
C ASN A 179 7.55 16.04 -11.88
N GLY A 180 6.43 15.69 -12.49
CA GLY A 180 5.68 16.51 -13.44
C GLY A 180 4.27 16.92 -13.01
N ILE A 181 3.84 16.57 -11.81
CA ILE A 181 2.55 17.02 -11.25
C ILE A 181 2.85 18.15 -10.27
N ASN A 182 3.06 19.35 -10.82
CA ASN A 182 3.05 20.63 -10.09
C ASN A 182 1.65 21.20 -10.13
#